data_7db8c2512e85312bbcde7729b7424656
#
_entry.id   7db8c2512e85312bbcde7729b7424656
#
_cell.length_a   1.000
_cell.length_b   1.000
_cell.length_c   1.000
_cell.angle_alpha   90.00
_cell.angle_beta   90.00
_cell.angle_gamma   90.00
#
_symmetry.space_group_name_H-M   'P 1'
#
loop_
_entity.id
_entity.type
_entity.pdbx_description
1 polymer ?
#
loop_
_entity_poly.entity_id
_entity_poly.type
_entity_poly.pdbx_seq_one_letter_code
_entity_poly.pdbx_strand_id
1 'polypeptide(L)'
;MTPLILIAVTAIVFLIGEAIMLPNVMRPLFVKIIGGQMLDSLRLGPAALFYIVHIGGLTWFATLPGLRDGSATAALLNGAILGFVAYACYEFTSWTIMKEWSVQLVIADMVWGSAISGLSAYVAVRVAQAFA
;
A
#
# COMPACT_ATOMS: atom_id res chain seq x y z
N MET A 1 -21.42 0.46 10.59
CA MET A 1 -21.45 1.23 9.32
C MET A 1 -20.14 1.95 9.05
N THR A 2 -19.71 2.77 10.00
CA THR A 2 -18.49 3.55 9.84
C THR A 2 -17.24 2.70 9.57
N PRO A 3 -16.97 1.59 10.30
CA PRO A 3 -15.82 0.74 9.96
C PRO A 3 -15.88 0.17 8.55
N LEU A 4 -17.07 -0.12 8.03
CA LEU A 4 -17.23 -0.61 6.67
C LEU A 4 -16.88 0.47 5.65
N ILE A 5 -17.25 1.73 5.91
CA ILE A 5 -16.86 2.86 5.06
C ILE A 5 -15.35 3.01 5.04
N LEU A 6 -14.71 2.94 6.20
CA LEU A 6 -13.24 3.04 6.28
C LEU A 6 -12.56 1.94 5.46
N ILE A 7 -12.98 0.69 5.64
CA ILE A 7 -12.40 -0.44 4.92
C ILE A 7 -12.65 -0.30 3.41
N ALA A 8 -13.88 0.00 3.03
CA ALA A 8 -14.25 0.09 1.61
C ALA A 8 -13.49 1.21 0.91
N VAL A 9 -13.43 2.39 1.48
CA VAL A 9 -12.73 3.53 0.86
C VAL A 9 -11.22 3.30 0.82
N THR A 10 -10.65 2.78 1.90
CA THR A 10 -9.23 2.43 1.92
C THR A 10 -8.90 1.44 0.81
N ALA A 11 -9.71 0.39 0.68
CA ALA A 11 -9.52 -0.64 -0.35
C ALA A 11 -9.62 -0.04 -1.75
N ILE A 12 -10.65 0.76 -2.00
CA ILE A 12 -10.88 1.34 -3.32
C ILE A 12 -9.72 2.25 -3.73
N VAL A 13 -9.31 3.18 -2.87
CA VAL A 13 -8.22 4.11 -3.17
C VAL A 13 -6.92 3.37 -3.37
N PHE A 14 -6.61 2.44 -2.47
CA PHE A 14 -5.36 1.68 -2.54
C PHE A 14 -5.30 0.83 -3.81
N LEU A 15 -6.36 0.10 -4.13
CA LEU A 15 -6.39 -0.77 -5.31
C LEU A 15 -6.40 0.01 -6.62
N ILE A 16 -7.07 1.16 -6.68
CA ILE A 16 -7.00 2.03 -7.85
C ILE A 16 -5.57 2.52 -8.05
N GLY A 17 -4.91 2.97 -7.00
CA GLY A 17 -3.51 3.40 -7.07
C GLY A 17 -2.61 2.29 -7.57
N GLU A 18 -2.75 1.08 -7.03
CA GLU A 18 -1.97 -0.07 -7.46
C GLU A 18 -2.25 -0.45 -8.92
N ALA A 19 -3.52 -0.37 -9.34
CA ALA A 19 -3.90 -0.68 -10.72
C ALA A 19 -3.26 0.27 -11.74
N ILE A 20 -2.96 1.50 -11.32
CA ILE A 20 -2.28 2.49 -12.16
C ILE A 20 -0.76 2.29 -12.09
N MET A 21 -0.22 2.16 -10.87
CA MET A 21 1.23 2.16 -10.64
C MET A 21 1.90 0.86 -11.08
N LEU A 22 1.27 -0.29 -10.82
CA LEU A 22 1.88 -1.58 -11.12
C LEU A 22 2.18 -1.75 -12.61
N PRO A 23 1.21 -1.59 -13.54
CA PRO A 23 1.52 -1.81 -14.95
C PRO A 23 2.37 -0.71 -15.57
N ASN A 24 2.31 0.52 -15.07
CA ASN A 24 2.92 1.67 -15.72
C ASN A 24 4.33 1.99 -15.20
N VAL A 25 4.61 1.72 -13.94
CA VAL A 25 5.88 2.06 -13.31
C VAL A 25 6.58 0.84 -12.73
N MET A 26 5.90 0.09 -11.85
CA MET A 26 6.56 -0.99 -11.12
C MET A 26 6.87 -2.19 -12.01
N ARG A 27 5.93 -2.61 -12.85
CA ARG A 27 6.18 -3.75 -13.73
C ARG A 27 7.35 -3.52 -14.70
N PRO A 28 7.47 -2.35 -15.37
CA PRO A 28 8.66 -2.08 -16.17
C PRO A 28 9.97 -2.16 -15.39
N LEU A 29 9.99 -1.68 -14.14
CA LEU A 29 11.17 -1.79 -13.28
C LEU A 29 11.47 -3.24 -12.93
N PHE A 30 10.46 -4.03 -12.56
CA PHE A 30 10.63 -5.45 -12.27
C PHE A 30 11.14 -6.21 -13.49
N VAL A 31 10.56 -5.97 -14.66
CA VAL A 31 11.00 -6.63 -15.90
C VAL A 31 12.46 -6.30 -16.21
N LYS A 32 12.86 -5.05 -16.04
CA LYS A 32 14.23 -4.62 -16.27
C LYS A 32 15.23 -5.34 -15.35
N ILE A 33 14.84 -5.58 -14.11
CA ILE A 33 15.75 -6.08 -13.07
C ILE A 33 15.68 -7.59 -12.92
N ILE A 34 14.48 -8.17 -12.88
CA ILE A 34 14.29 -9.61 -12.64
C ILE A 34 13.42 -10.31 -13.69
N GLY A 35 13.32 -9.73 -14.89
CA GLY A 35 12.40 -10.21 -15.92
C GLY A 35 12.46 -11.71 -16.19
N GLY A 36 13.65 -12.29 -16.18
CA GLY A 36 13.83 -13.72 -16.41
C GLY A 36 13.29 -14.62 -15.29
N GLN A 37 12.98 -14.05 -14.13
CA GLN A 37 12.45 -14.78 -12.98
C GLN A 37 10.95 -14.51 -12.75
N MET A 38 10.35 -13.64 -13.57
CA MET A 38 8.94 -13.32 -13.43
C MET A 38 8.07 -14.40 -14.06
N LEU A 39 6.93 -14.68 -13.42
CA LEU A 39 5.92 -15.58 -13.96
C LEU A 39 5.23 -14.93 -15.16
N ASP A 40 4.84 -15.73 -16.15
CA ASP A 40 4.03 -15.25 -17.26
C ASP A 40 2.64 -14.80 -16.79
N SER A 41 2.11 -15.50 -15.78
CA SER A 41 0.82 -15.20 -15.18
C SER A 41 1.00 -14.99 -13.67
N LEU A 42 0.46 -13.90 -13.14
CA LEU A 42 0.59 -13.56 -11.72
C LEU A 42 -0.20 -14.52 -10.83
N ARG A 43 0.35 -14.81 -9.67
CA ARG A 43 -0.35 -15.56 -8.63
C ARG A 43 -1.23 -14.58 -7.86
N LEU A 44 -2.51 -14.56 -8.18
CA LEU A 44 -3.43 -13.57 -7.58
C LEU A 44 -3.78 -13.90 -6.12
N GLY A 45 -3.68 -15.17 -5.70
CA GLY A 45 -3.95 -15.55 -4.33
C GLY A 45 -3.05 -14.84 -3.31
N PRO A 46 -1.71 -14.95 -3.43
CA PRO A 46 -0.79 -14.23 -2.55
C PRO A 46 -0.96 -12.72 -2.60
N ALA A 47 -1.21 -12.14 -3.78
CA ALA A 47 -1.45 -10.71 -3.91
C ALA A 47 -2.71 -10.29 -3.15
N ALA A 48 -3.80 -11.04 -3.28
CA ALA A 48 -5.03 -10.76 -2.57
C ALA A 48 -4.84 -10.85 -1.05
N LEU A 49 -4.09 -11.84 -0.59
CA LEU A 49 -3.78 -11.98 0.84
C LEU A 49 -3.01 -10.76 1.37
N PHE A 50 -2.02 -10.29 0.63
CA PHE A 50 -1.30 -9.08 1.02
C PHE A 50 -2.25 -7.89 1.13
N TYR A 51 -3.11 -7.67 0.14
CA TYR A 51 -4.04 -6.53 0.16
C TYR A 51 -5.00 -6.61 1.33
N ILE A 52 -5.53 -7.79 1.64
CA ILE A 52 -6.42 -7.98 2.79
C ILE A 52 -5.69 -7.62 4.09
N VAL A 53 -4.50 -8.14 4.29
CA VAL A 53 -3.70 -7.88 5.50
C VAL A 53 -3.34 -6.40 5.58
N HIS A 54 -2.88 -5.80 4.49
CA HIS A 54 -2.42 -4.41 4.49
C HIS A 54 -3.59 -3.44 4.73
N ILE A 55 -4.71 -3.65 4.06
CA ILE A 55 -5.90 -2.82 4.23
C ILE A 55 -6.45 -2.96 5.66
N GLY A 56 -6.44 -4.19 6.20
CA GLY A 56 -6.79 -4.43 7.60
C GLY A 56 -5.87 -3.69 8.56
N GLY A 57 -4.58 -3.73 8.29
CA GLY A 57 -3.57 -2.99 9.07
C GLY A 57 -3.78 -1.48 9.01
N LEU A 58 -4.02 -0.94 7.80
CA LEU A 58 -4.31 0.48 7.64
C LEU A 58 -5.57 0.89 8.41
N THR A 59 -6.59 0.05 8.40
CA THR A 59 -7.81 0.31 9.14
C THR A 59 -7.54 0.38 10.63
N TRP A 60 -6.83 -0.61 11.15
CA TRP A 60 -6.56 -0.71 12.59
C TRP A 60 -5.59 0.37 13.10
N PHE A 61 -4.51 0.62 12.38
CA PHE A 61 -3.43 1.50 12.86
C PHE A 61 -3.54 2.94 12.39
N ALA A 62 -4.30 3.22 11.35
CA ALA A 62 -4.36 4.55 10.76
C ALA A 62 -5.77 5.13 10.73
N THR A 63 -6.71 4.46 10.05
CA THR A 63 -8.02 5.07 9.82
C THR A 63 -8.91 5.10 11.05
N LEU A 64 -9.01 4.00 11.80
CA LEU A 64 -9.80 3.98 13.03
C LEU A 64 -9.29 4.98 14.07
N PRO A 65 -7.98 5.01 14.41
CA PRO A 65 -7.47 6.04 15.31
C PRO A 65 -7.67 7.45 14.79
N GLY A 66 -7.45 7.67 13.50
CA GLY A 66 -7.61 8.98 12.89
C GLY A 66 -9.06 9.48 12.97
N LEU A 67 -10.00 8.60 12.69
CA LEU A 67 -11.42 8.95 12.79
C LEU A 67 -11.81 9.23 14.25
N ARG A 68 -11.38 8.39 15.18
CA ARG A 68 -11.65 8.54 16.61
C ARG A 68 -11.13 9.87 17.15
N ASP A 69 -9.94 10.28 16.71
CA ASP A 69 -9.29 11.52 17.12
C ASP A 69 -9.73 12.74 16.32
N GLY A 70 -10.60 12.55 15.33
CA GLY A 70 -11.09 13.62 14.48
C GLY A 70 -10.02 14.19 13.55
N SER A 71 -8.99 13.41 13.21
CA SER A 71 -7.83 13.88 12.45
C SER A 71 -7.50 13.01 11.25
N ALA A 72 -7.91 13.46 10.07
CA ALA A 72 -7.50 12.82 8.82
C ALA A 72 -5.99 12.93 8.60
N THR A 73 -5.36 14.01 9.10
CA THR A 73 -3.90 14.17 9.03
C THR A 73 -3.18 13.09 9.83
N ALA A 74 -3.69 12.74 11.01
CA ALA A 74 -3.13 11.64 11.80
C ALA A 74 -3.24 10.32 11.03
N ALA A 75 -4.35 10.08 10.35
CA ALA A 75 -4.53 8.89 9.51
C ALA A 75 -3.52 8.89 8.35
N LEU A 76 -3.30 10.04 7.72
CA LEU A 76 -2.29 10.19 6.67
C LEU A 76 -0.90 9.79 7.16
N LEU A 77 -0.48 10.34 8.28
CA LEU A 77 0.86 10.09 8.83
C LEU A 77 1.02 8.63 9.26
N ASN A 78 0.06 8.10 9.99
CA ASN A 78 0.12 6.72 10.45
C ASN A 78 0.06 5.73 9.28
N GLY A 79 -0.76 6.04 8.27
CA GLY A 79 -0.84 5.24 7.06
C GLY A 79 0.45 5.25 6.26
N ALA A 80 1.06 6.43 6.12
CA ALA A 80 2.34 6.58 5.44
C ALA A 80 3.46 5.81 6.16
N ILE A 81 3.49 5.88 7.48
CA ILE A 81 4.48 5.14 8.28
C ILE A 81 4.27 3.64 8.14
N LEU A 82 3.04 3.17 8.24
CA LEU A 82 2.73 1.74 8.09
C LEU A 82 3.10 1.25 6.68
N GLY A 83 2.77 2.02 5.66
CA GLY A 83 3.14 1.70 4.28
C GLY A 83 4.65 1.64 4.10
N PHE A 84 5.38 2.60 4.68
CA PHE A 84 6.83 2.60 4.64
C PHE A 84 7.39 1.32 5.27
N VAL A 85 6.91 0.95 6.46
CA VAL A 85 7.38 -0.25 7.17
C VAL A 85 7.04 -1.52 6.38
N ALA A 86 5.82 -1.64 5.90
CA ALA A 86 5.37 -2.84 5.17
C ALA A 86 6.18 -3.05 3.89
N TYR A 87 6.38 -1.99 3.12
CA TYR A 87 7.12 -2.08 1.87
C TYR A 87 8.62 -2.22 2.11
N ALA A 88 9.14 -1.65 3.21
CA ALA A 88 10.54 -1.86 3.63
C ALA A 88 10.82 -3.33 3.94
N CYS A 89 9.90 -4.01 4.62
CA CYS A 89 10.05 -5.43 4.91
C CYS A 89 10.24 -6.25 3.63
N TYR A 90 9.43 -5.98 2.61
CA TYR A 90 9.55 -6.66 1.32
C TYR A 90 10.84 -6.27 0.59
N GLU A 91 11.10 -4.97 0.45
CA GLU A 91 12.19 -4.47 -0.38
C GLU A 91 13.56 -4.79 0.20
N PHE A 92 13.75 -4.58 1.50
CA PHE A 92 15.04 -4.87 2.13
C PHE A 92 15.30 -6.37 2.22
N THR A 93 14.27 -7.18 2.45
CA THR A 93 14.40 -8.64 2.44
C THR A 93 14.79 -9.13 1.05
N SER A 94 14.09 -8.66 0.03
CA SER A 94 14.39 -9.02 -1.36
C SER A 94 15.81 -8.60 -1.74
N TRP A 95 16.20 -7.38 -1.37
CA TRP A 95 17.54 -6.87 -1.65
C TRP A 95 18.63 -7.70 -0.96
N THR A 96 18.33 -8.23 0.21
CA THR A 96 19.28 -9.08 0.95
C THR A 96 19.52 -10.41 0.25
N ILE A 97 18.50 -11.01 -0.37
CA ILE A 97 18.57 -12.39 -0.86
C ILE A 97 18.59 -12.52 -2.39
N MET A 98 18.24 -11.48 -3.14
CA MET A 98 18.12 -11.55 -4.60
C MET A 98 19.34 -10.92 -5.26
N LYS A 99 19.95 -11.65 -6.23
CA LYS A 99 21.08 -11.13 -6.98
C LYS A 99 20.72 -9.89 -7.79
N GLU A 100 19.57 -9.93 -8.44
CA GLU A 100 19.14 -8.95 -9.43
C GLU A 100 18.21 -7.89 -8.80
N TRP A 101 18.56 -7.36 -7.64
CA TRP A 101 17.76 -6.33 -6.96
C TRP A 101 18.52 -5.01 -6.95
N SER A 102 17.82 -3.88 -7.10
CA SER A 102 18.48 -2.57 -7.21
C SER A 102 17.92 -1.55 -6.23
N VAL A 103 18.75 -0.55 -5.91
CA VAL A 103 18.35 0.58 -5.07
C VAL A 103 17.19 1.35 -5.71
N GLN A 104 17.18 1.49 -7.03
CA GLN A 104 16.11 2.18 -7.75
C GLN A 104 14.74 1.52 -7.46
N LEU A 105 14.69 0.20 -7.51
CA LEU A 105 13.47 -0.55 -7.23
C LEU A 105 13.03 -0.38 -5.77
N VAL A 106 13.99 -0.44 -4.84
CA VAL A 106 13.73 -0.27 -3.41
C VAL A 106 13.12 1.10 -3.13
N ILE A 107 13.76 2.16 -3.61
CA ILE A 107 13.28 3.53 -3.36
C ILE A 107 11.93 3.77 -4.01
N ALA A 108 11.75 3.37 -5.26
CA ALA A 108 10.50 3.57 -5.98
C ALA A 108 9.32 2.90 -5.26
N ASP A 109 9.52 1.65 -4.83
CA ASP A 109 8.45 0.89 -4.18
C ASP A 109 8.13 1.42 -2.78
N MET A 110 9.16 1.77 -2.02
CA MET A 110 8.95 2.30 -0.66
C MET A 110 8.28 3.67 -0.67
N VAL A 111 8.70 4.56 -1.55
CA VAL A 111 8.07 5.88 -1.70
C VAL A 111 6.60 5.71 -2.11
N TRP A 112 6.35 4.85 -3.09
CA TRP A 112 4.99 4.59 -3.55
C TRP A 112 4.13 3.96 -2.44
N GLY A 113 4.62 2.92 -1.78
CA GLY A 113 3.88 2.23 -0.73
C GLY A 113 3.50 3.16 0.42
N SER A 114 4.44 4.03 0.83
CA SER A 114 4.18 5.03 1.85
C SER A 114 3.13 6.04 1.39
N ALA A 115 3.26 6.56 0.18
CA ALA A 115 2.37 7.58 -0.37
C ALA A 115 0.94 7.06 -0.53
N ILE A 116 0.76 5.89 -1.16
CA ILE A 116 -0.58 5.35 -1.41
C ILE A 116 -1.26 4.90 -0.13
N SER A 117 -0.51 4.35 0.82
CA SER A 117 -1.05 3.94 2.11
C SER A 117 -1.54 5.15 2.92
N GLY A 118 -0.73 6.21 2.97
CA GLY A 118 -1.11 7.45 3.64
C GLY A 118 -2.32 8.12 2.98
N LEU A 119 -2.31 8.22 1.66
CA LEU A 119 -3.41 8.82 0.92
C LEU A 119 -4.72 8.03 1.11
N SER A 120 -4.64 6.71 1.03
CA SER A 120 -5.82 5.85 1.23
C SER A 120 -6.44 6.06 2.60
N ALA A 121 -5.60 6.11 3.64
CA ALA A 121 -6.07 6.34 5.01
C ALA A 121 -6.68 7.73 5.17
N TYR A 122 -6.05 8.75 4.60
CA TYR A 122 -6.54 10.13 4.64
C TYR A 122 -7.93 10.23 4.00
N VAL A 123 -8.06 9.74 2.77
CA VAL A 123 -9.33 9.81 2.04
C VAL A 123 -10.43 9.05 2.77
N ALA A 124 -10.11 7.87 3.31
CA ALA A 124 -11.08 7.06 4.03
C ALA A 124 -11.64 7.81 5.25
N VAL A 125 -10.77 8.46 6.04
CA VAL A 125 -11.23 9.24 7.19
C VAL A 125 -12.05 10.44 6.76
N ARG A 126 -11.64 11.15 5.70
CA ARG A 126 -12.40 12.30 5.20
C ARG A 126 -13.81 11.89 4.72
N VAL A 127 -13.90 10.77 4.01
CA VAL A 127 -15.20 10.27 3.55
C VAL A 127 -16.08 9.86 4.74
N ALA A 128 -15.52 9.13 5.69
CA ALA A 128 -16.27 8.71 6.88
C ALA A 128 -16.76 9.92 7.69
N GLN A 129 -15.96 10.96 7.82
CA GLN A 129 -16.36 12.20 8.49
C GLN A 129 -17.52 12.88 7.78
N ALA A 130 -17.56 12.82 6.45
CA ALA A 130 -18.65 13.43 5.68
C ALA A 130 -19.99 12.72 5.88
N PHE A 131 -19.97 11.44 6.27
CA PHE A 131 -21.17 10.64 6.50
C PHE A 131 -21.49 10.46 8.00
N ALA A 132 -20.71 11.06 8.85
CA ALA A 132 -20.93 10.96 10.30
C ALA A 132 -21.94 12.00 10.81
#